data_932c5ab6bedd352f9fd7f19207010ad1
#
_entry.id   932c5ab6bedd352f9fd7f19207010ad1
#
_cell.length_a   1.000
_cell.length_b   1.000
_cell.length_c   1.000
_cell.angle_alpha   90.00
_cell.angle_beta   90.00
_cell.angle_gamma   90.00
#
_symmetry.space_group_name_H-M   'P 1'
#
loop_
_entity.id
_entity.type
_entity.pdbx_description
1 polymer ?
#
loop_
_entity_poly.entity_id
_entity_poly.type
_entity_poly.pdbx_seq_one_letter_code
_entity_poly.pdbx_strand_id
1 'polypeptide(L)'
;MRPLLVGEANPYQSDPRLAQRYALYPNPPRCAGWNLCHTIMQLDEGEYLRRFDRVNLCDGKWAMKAARERASAYRVADLPERIILFGAKVCKAFDFEYRPFTRPSHRYDRYVILPHPSGLSRAWNEPGAHERARAVLKEAGVL
;
A
#
# COMPACT_ATOMS: atom_id res chain seq x y z
N MET A 1 16.55 -5.07 -0.59
CA MET A 1 15.69 -3.90 -0.84
C MET A 1 14.40 -4.03 -0.06
N ARG A 2 13.91 -2.93 0.46
CA ARG A 2 12.70 -2.92 1.30
C ARG A 2 11.45 -3.19 0.48
N PRO A 3 10.46 -3.89 1.04
CA PRO A 3 9.13 -3.95 0.42
C PRO A 3 8.54 -2.55 0.22
N LEU A 4 7.81 -2.38 -0.88
CA LEU A 4 7.18 -1.10 -1.23
C LEU A 4 5.70 -1.13 -0.92
N LEU A 5 5.24 -0.16 -0.14
CA LEU A 5 3.83 0.08 0.14
C LEU A 5 3.31 1.12 -0.86
N VAL A 6 2.26 0.79 -1.59
CA VAL A 6 1.70 1.67 -2.63
C VAL A 6 0.30 2.14 -2.24
N GLY A 7 0.19 3.43 -1.97
CA GLY A 7 -1.08 4.12 -1.70
C GLY A 7 -1.60 4.88 -2.91
N GLU A 8 -2.75 5.51 -2.74
CA GLU A 8 -3.44 6.22 -3.82
C GLU A 8 -2.84 7.61 -4.07
N ALA A 9 -3.10 8.53 -3.14
CA ALA A 9 -2.79 9.95 -3.30
C ALA A 9 -2.82 10.64 -1.93
N ASN A 10 -2.20 11.80 -1.87
CA ASN A 10 -2.31 12.68 -0.71
C ASN A 10 -2.86 14.04 -1.16
N PRO A 11 -4.19 14.21 -1.24
CA PRO A 11 -4.80 15.42 -1.80
C PRO A 11 -4.58 16.66 -0.94
N TYR A 12 -4.10 16.50 0.29
CA TYR A 12 -3.85 17.61 1.19
C TYR A 12 -2.43 18.17 1.07
N GLN A 13 -1.58 17.54 0.27
CA GLN A 13 -0.21 17.99 0.06
C GLN A 13 -0.07 18.61 -1.33
N SER A 14 0.24 19.91 -1.39
CA SER A 14 0.43 20.63 -2.64
C SER A 14 1.85 20.48 -3.22
N ASP A 15 2.83 20.16 -2.38
CA ASP A 15 4.20 19.93 -2.81
C ASP A 15 4.39 18.43 -3.11
N PRO A 16 4.70 18.06 -4.37
CA PRO A 16 4.89 16.63 -4.72
C PRO A 16 5.91 15.90 -3.85
N ARG A 17 6.95 16.58 -3.41
CA ARG A 17 7.96 15.96 -2.55
C ARG A 17 7.37 15.57 -1.19
N LEU A 18 6.52 16.42 -0.64
CA LEU A 18 5.84 16.16 0.63
C LEU A 18 4.77 15.08 0.45
N ALA A 19 4.06 15.07 -0.69
CA ALA A 19 3.08 14.04 -0.98
C ALA A 19 3.70 12.63 -0.95
N GLN A 20 4.90 12.48 -1.48
CA GLN A 20 5.59 11.18 -1.46
C GLN A 20 6.23 10.88 -0.11
N ARG A 21 6.84 11.88 0.52
CA ARG A 21 7.43 11.72 1.85
C ARG A 21 6.43 11.23 2.89
N TYR A 22 5.19 11.74 2.82
CA TYR A 22 4.11 11.40 3.75
C TYR A 22 3.13 10.36 3.20
N ALA A 23 3.48 9.67 2.11
CA ALA A 23 2.69 8.55 1.62
C ALA A 23 2.60 7.47 2.70
N LEU A 24 1.38 7.10 3.10
CA LEU A 24 1.13 6.09 4.15
C LEU A 24 1.96 6.32 5.42
N TYR A 25 2.21 7.58 5.75
CA TYR A 25 2.97 7.98 6.94
C TYR A 25 2.16 7.64 8.20
N PRO A 26 2.80 7.10 9.26
CA PRO A 26 2.05 6.56 10.40
C PRO A 26 1.54 7.61 11.39
N ASN A 27 1.39 8.85 10.99
CA ASN A 27 0.86 9.96 11.77
C ASN A 27 0.04 10.89 10.86
N PRO A 28 -0.98 11.59 11.35
CA PRO A 28 -1.51 11.57 12.72
C PRO A 28 -2.32 10.31 13.03
N PRO A 29 -2.70 10.08 14.32
CA PRO A 29 -3.54 8.94 14.68
C PRO A 29 -4.81 8.85 13.82
N ARG A 30 -5.21 7.61 13.49
CA ARG A 30 -6.39 7.27 12.67
C ARG A 30 -6.27 7.58 11.18
N CYS A 31 -5.16 8.12 10.70
CA CYS A 31 -4.95 8.19 9.25
C CYS A 31 -4.65 6.79 8.68
N ALA A 32 -4.67 6.68 7.36
CA ALA A 32 -4.44 5.38 6.70
C ALA A 32 -3.11 4.74 7.10
N GLY A 33 -2.03 5.50 7.11
CA GLY A 33 -0.72 5.00 7.51
C GLY A 33 -0.64 4.59 8.98
N TRP A 34 -1.32 5.33 9.85
CA TRP A 34 -1.40 4.97 11.27
C TRP A 34 -2.15 3.63 11.44
N ASN A 35 -3.29 3.47 10.76
CA ASN A 35 -4.05 2.22 10.80
C ASN A 35 -3.22 1.04 10.30
N LEU A 36 -2.49 1.25 9.22
CA LEU A 36 -1.63 0.22 8.64
C LEU A 36 -0.51 -0.18 9.62
N CYS A 37 0.18 0.80 10.16
CA CYS A 37 1.31 0.58 11.07
C CYS A 37 0.86 -0.07 12.39
N HIS A 38 -0.06 0.59 13.10
CA HIS A 38 -0.39 0.21 14.48
C HIS A 38 -1.46 -0.87 14.56
N THR A 39 -2.53 -0.76 13.77
CA THR A 39 -3.67 -1.67 13.89
C THR A 39 -3.48 -2.94 13.06
N ILE A 40 -3.07 -2.79 11.80
CA ILE A 40 -2.97 -3.91 10.87
C ILE A 40 -1.66 -4.68 11.06
N MET A 41 -0.53 -4.00 10.94
CA MET A 41 0.79 -4.66 11.05
C MET A 41 1.26 -4.86 12.48
N GLN A 42 0.74 -4.09 13.43
CA GLN A 42 1.13 -4.13 14.84
C GLN A 42 2.62 -3.87 15.04
N LEU A 43 3.14 -2.85 14.37
CA LEU A 43 4.51 -2.40 14.46
C LEU A 43 4.57 -1.05 15.16
N ASP A 44 5.70 -0.75 15.83
CA ASP A 44 5.95 0.62 16.23
C ASP A 44 6.33 1.48 15.01
N GLU A 45 6.20 2.78 15.16
CA GLU A 45 6.43 3.74 14.08
C GLU A 45 7.85 3.66 13.52
N GLY A 46 8.84 3.56 14.39
CA GLY A 46 10.24 3.47 13.97
C GLY A 46 10.51 2.23 13.15
N GLU A 47 9.98 1.09 13.57
CA GLU A 47 10.14 -0.16 12.85
C GLU A 47 9.43 -0.13 11.50
N TYR A 48 8.19 0.38 11.46
CA TYR A 48 7.44 0.54 10.22
C TYR A 48 8.22 1.39 9.20
N LEU A 49 8.74 2.53 9.62
CA LEU A 49 9.49 3.44 8.74
C LEU A 49 10.82 2.84 8.26
N ARG A 50 11.44 1.99 9.06
CA ARG A 50 12.69 1.31 8.66
C ARG A 50 12.46 0.15 7.71
N ARG A 51 11.34 -0.56 7.86
CA ARG A 51 11.09 -1.81 7.12
C ARG A 51 10.54 -1.59 5.72
N PHE A 52 9.84 -0.47 5.48
CA PHE A 52 9.10 -0.26 4.24
C PHE A 52 9.48 1.03 3.55
N ASP A 53 9.59 0.96 2.22
CA ASP A 53 9.49 2.13 1.37
C ASP A 53 8.02 2.38 1.07
N ARG A 54 7.64 3.62 0.81
CA ARG A 54 6.24 4.03 0.66
C ARG A 54 6.11 5.03 -0.48
N VAL A 55 5.06 4.88 -1.28
CA VAL A 55 4.79 5.77 -2.40
C VAL A 55 3.28 5.94 -2.58
N ASN A 56 2.86 7.11 -3.03
CA ASN A 56 1.54 7.32 -3.61
C ASN A 56 1.65 7.31 -5.13
N LEU A 57 0.66 6.76 -5.81
CA LEU A 57 0.64 6.77 -7.27
C LEU A 57 0.37 8.17 -7.84
N CYS A 58 -0.31 9.02 -7.08
CA CYS A 58 -0.55 10.41 -7.46
C CYS A 58 -0.01 11.35 -6.39
N ASP A 59 0.57 12.48 -6.81
CA ASP A 59 1.13 13.47 -5.90
C ASP A 59 0.05 14.36 -5.26
N GLY A 60 -1.06 14.55 -5.95
CA GLY A 60 -2.19 15.32 -5.45
C GLY A 60 -3.46 14.49 -5.53
N LYS A 61 -4.51 15.04 -6.16
CA LYS A 61 -5.76 14.29 -6.36
C LYS A 61 -5.53 13.06 -7.23
N TRP A 62 -6.34 12.04 -7.02
CA TRP A 62 -6.28 10.84 -7.82
C TRP A 62 -6.58 11.13 -9.30
N ALA A 63 -5.68 10.69 -10.16
CA ALA A 63 -5.83 10.75 -11.61
C ALA A 63 -5.34 9.43 -12.19
N MET A 64 -6.24 8.64 -12.77
CA MET A 64 -5.93 7.30 -13.25
C MET A 64 -4.79 7.27 -14.27
N LYS A 65 -4.74 8.25 -15.16
CA LYS A 65 -3.67 8.30 -16.17
C LYS A 65 -2.29 8.45 -15.51
N ALA A 66 -2.13 9.39 -14.59
CA ALA A 66 -0.88 9.59 -13.88
C ALA A 66 -0.53 8.38 -13.01
N ALA A 67 -1.53 7.78 -12.36
CA ALA A 67 -1.35 6.59 -11.55
C ALA A 67 -0.85 5.41 -12.39
N ARG A 68 -1.41 5.20 -13.57
CA ARG A 68 -0.99 4.13 -14.49
C ARG A 68 0.44 4.33 -14.99
N GLU A 69 0.82 5.55 -15.30
CA GLU A 69 2.19 5.85 -15.74
C GLU A 69 3.20 5.48 -14.65
N ARG A 70 2.93 5.86 -13.39
CA ARG A 70 3.80 5.53 -12.27
C ARG A 70 3.80 4.02 -11.98
N ALA A 71 2.64 3.40 -12.00
CA ALA A 71 2.51 1.95 -11.81
C ALA A 71 3.29 1.18 -12.88
N SER A 72 3.22 1.62 -14.13
CA SER A 72 3.94 0.99 -15.25
C SER A 72 5.46 0.99 -15.00
N ALA A 73 6.01 2.08 -14.46
CA ALA A 73 7.43 2.16 -14.14
C ALA A 73 7.83 1.09 -13.11
N TYR A 74 7.01 0.88 -12.08
CA TYR A 74 7.26 -0.18 -11.08
C TYR A 74 7.09 -1.59 -11.68
N ARG A 75 6.13 -1.77 -12.58
CA ARG A 75 5.87 -3.08 -13.20
C ARG A 75 7.04 -3.56 -14.06
N VAL A 76 7.70 -2.67 -14.79
CA VAL A 76 8.83 -3.04 -15.67
C VAL A 76 10.15 -3.16 -14.92
N ALA A 77 10.26 -2.55 -13.75
CA ALA A 77 11.46 -2.69 -12.92
C ALA A 77 11.48 -4.05 -12.20
N ASP A 78 12.66 -4.61 -11.98
CA ASP A 78 12.81 -5.87 -11.27
C ASP A 78 12.73 -5.71 -9.75
N LEU A 79 12.94 -4.50 -9.25
CA LEU A 79 12.93 -4.17 -7.84
C LEU A 79 11.91 -3.07 -7.57
N PRO A 80 11.30 -3.06 -6.37
CA PRO A 80 11.50 -4.00 -5.26
C PRO A 80 10.87 -5.37 -5.51
N GLU A 81 11.35 -6.39 -4.81
CA GLU A 81 10.86 -7.78 -4.96
C GLU A 81 9.46 -7.99 -4.42
N ARG A 82 9.03 -7.15 -3.50
CA ARG A 82 7.68 -7.22 -2.90
C ARG A 82 7.01 -5.86 -2.98
N ILE A 83 5.82 -5.84 -3.54
CA ILE A 83 5.00 -4.63 -3.69
C ILE A 83 3.62 -4.91 -3.10
N ILE A 84 3.21 -4.09 -2.15
CA ILE A 84 1.91 -4.21 -1.48
C ILE A 84 0.99 -3.11 -2.03
N LEU A 85 -0.10 -3.53 -2.66
CA LEU A 85 -1.08 -2.65 -3.29
C LEU A 85 -2.28 -2.48 -2.38
N PHE A 86 -2.64 -1.24 -2.08
CA PHE A 86 -3.75 -0.93 -1.18
C PHE A 86 -4.95 -0.35 -1.93
N GLY A 87 -6.01 -1.14 -2.01
CA GLY A 87 -7.30 -0.69 -2.53
C GLY A 87 -7.51 -0.93 -4.02
N ALA A 88 -8.77 -0.80 -4.43
CA ALA A 88 -9.20 -1.11 -5.79
C ALA A 88 -8.60 -0.18 -6.85
N LYS A 89 -8.48 1.10 -6.55
CA LYS A 89 -7.91 2.08 -7.49
C LYS A 89 -6.46 1.79 -7.80
N VAL A 90 -5.66 1.48 -6.78
CA VAL A 90 -4.25 1.12 -6.94
C VAL A 90 -4.11 -0.15 -7.76
N CYS A 91 -4.92 -1.17 -7.46
CA CYS A 91 -4.92 -2.43 -8.23
C CYS A 91 -5.23 -2.18 -9.70
N LYS A 92 -6.23 -1.37 -9.99
CA LYS A 92 -6.62 -1.04 -11.36
C LYS A 92 -5.48 -0.33 -12.11
N ALA A 93 -4.76 0.56 -11.43
CA ALA A 93 -3.61 1.25 -12.03
C ALA A 93 -2.49 0.26 -12.39
N PHE A 94 -2.34 -0.83 -11.64
CA PHE A 94 -1.39 -1.91 -11.93
C PHE A 94 -1.95 -2.99 -12.86
N ASP A 95 -3.17 -2.82 -13.38
CA ASP A 95 -3.87 -3.79 -14.24
C ASP A 95 -4.17 -5.12 -13.54
N PHE A 96 -4.40 -5.09 -12.23
CA PHE A 96 -4.87 -6.24 -11.48
C PHE A 96 -6.36 -6.14 -11.18
N GLU A 97 -7.05 -7.28 -11.19
CA GLU A 97 -8.37 -7.39 -10.59
C GLU A 97 -8.24 -7.24 -9.09
N TYR A 98 -9.13 -6.45 -8.48
CA TYR A 98 -9.09 -6.24 -7.04
C TYR A 98 -9.64 -7.45 -6.29
N ARG A 99 -8.73 -8.23 -5.73
CA ARG A 99 -9.04 -9.35 -4.83
C ARG A 99 -8.24 -9.16 -3.54
N PRO A 100 -8.87 -8.57 -2.51
CA PRO A 100 -8.15 -8.27 -1.26
C PRO A 100 -7.72 -9.53 -0.52
N PHE A 101 -6.66 -9.41 0.24
CA PHE A 101 -6.02 -10.49 0.99
C PHE A 101 -5.45 -11.60 0.12
N THR A 102 -5.02 -11.27 -1.09
CA THR A 102 -4.46 -12.25 -2.02
C THR A 102 -3.08 -11.84 -2.52
N ARG A 103 -2.40 -12.83 -3.08
CA ARG A 103 -1.14 -12.67 -3.81
C ARG A 103 -1.41 -13.06 -5.25
N PRO A 104 -1.65 -12.08 -6.16
CA PRO A 104 -1.94 -12.43 -7.54
C PRO A 104 -0.77 -13.16 -8.18
N SER A 105 -1.09 -14.24 -8.89
CA SER A 105 -0.13 -15.01 -9.67
C SER A 105 0.37 -14.17 -10.84
N HIS A 106 1.42 -13.42 -10.61
CA HIS A 106 2.05 -12.65 -11.63
C HIS A 106 3.54 -12.55 -11.30
N ARG A 107 4.40 -13.04 -12.18
CA ARG A 107 5.87 -12.99 -12.07
C ARG A 107 6.41 -13.00 -10.63
N TYR A 108 6.82 -14.17 -10.16
CA TYR A 108 7.57 -14.33 -8.90
C TYR A 108 6.80 -13.99 -7.62
N ASP A 109 5.45 -14.06 -7.63
CA ASP A 109 4.65 -13.75 -6.45
C ASP A 109 4.99 -12.39 -5.82
N ARG A 110 5.27 -11.42 -6.66
CA ARG A 110 5.80 -10.13 -6.27
C ARG A 110 4.81 -9.27 -5.50
N TYR A 111 3.51 -9.47 -5.78
CA TYR A 111 2.47 -8.56 -5.31
C TYR A 111 1.64 -9.14 -4.18
N VAL A 112 1.20 -8.25 -3.27
CA VAL A 112 0.19 -8.54 -2.27
C VAL A 112 -0.88 -7.47 -2.41
N ILE A 113 -2.15 -7.87 -2.38
CA ILE A 113 -3.29 -6.94 -2.45
C ILE A 113 -3.99 -6.91 -1.09
N LEU A 114 -4.14 -5.72 -0.54
CA LEU A 114 -4.87 -5.48 0.70
C LEU A 114 -5.91 -4.38 0.49
N PRO A 115 -6.99 -4.36 1.30
CA PRO A 115 -7.91 -3.22 1.27
C PRO A 115 -7.19 -1.93 1.65
N HIS A 116 -7.71 -0.81 1.18
CA HIS A 116 -7.18 0.50 1.55
C HIS A 116 -7.24 0.66 3.08
N PRO A 117 -6.16 1.08 3.74
CA PRO A 117 -6.11 1.12 5.21
C PRO A 117 -6.83 2.32 5.84
N SER A 118 -7.59 3.07 5.06
CA SER A 118 -8.43 4.15 5.55
C SER A 118 -9.53 3.62 6.48
N GLY A 119 -9.90 4.41 7.49
CA GLY A 119 -11.04 4.10 8.35
C GLY A 119 -12.39 4.07 7.64
N LEU A 120 -12.44 4.58 6.39
CA LEU A 120 -13.64 4.52 5.55
C LEU A 120 -13.80 3.17 4.84
N SER A 121 -12.77 2.35 4.80
CA SER A 121 -12.86 1.03 4.17
C SER A 121 -13.56 0.03 5.10
N ARG A 122 -14.70 -0.49 4.66
CA ARG A 122 -15.49 -1.45 5.44
C ARG A 122 -14.88 -2.85 5.48
N ALA A 123 -13.93 -3.14 4.60
CA ALA A 123 -13.30 -4.45 4.56
C ALA A 123 -12.63 -4.83 5.90
N TRP A 124 -12.14 -3.83 6.63
CA TRP A 124 -11.49 -4.04 7.92
C TRP A 124 -12.46 -4.31 9.08
N ASN A 125 -13.77 -4.11 8.85
CA ASN A 125 -14.79 -4.39 9.85
C ASN A 125 -15.17 -5.87 9.92
N GLU A 126 -14.75 -6.67 8.94
CA GLU A 126 -15.03 -8.09 8.96
C GLU A 126 -14.19 -8.80 10.03
N PRO A 127 -14.78 -9.76 10.77
CA PRO A 127 -14.03 -10.54 11.74
C PRO A 127 -12.82 -11.22 11.10
N GLY A 128 -11.66 -11.09 11.73
CA GLY A 128 -10.43 -11.72 11.23
C GLY A 128 -9.72 -10.98 10.10
N ALA A 129 -10.20 -9.80 9.68
CA ALA A 129 -9.58 -9.07 8.57
C ALA A 129 -8.13 -8.69 8.87
N HIS A 130 -7.84 -8.20 10.07
CA HIS A 130 -6.48 -7.82 10.44
C HIS A 130 -5.53 -9.03 10.49
N GLU A 131 -6.02 -10.15 11.01
CA GLU A 131 -5.26 -11.40 11.06
C GLU A 131 -4.99 -11.94 9.66
N ARG A 132 -5.97 -11.85 8.76
CA ARG A 132 -5.78 -12.26 7.34
C ARG A 132 -4.72 -11.42 6.66
N ALA A 133 -4.74 -10.12 6.89
CA ALA A 133 -3.73 -9.21 6.34
C ALA A 133 -2.33 -9.59 6.84
N ARG A 134 -2.17 -9.77 8.15
CA ARG A 134 -0.88 -10.20 8.70
C ARG A 134 -0.43 -11.54 8.15
N ALA A 135 -1.36 -12.49 8.00
CA ALA A 135 -1.04 -13.82 7.47
C ALA A 135 -0.50 -13.75 6.05
N VAL A 136 -1.16 -13.00 5.15
CA VAL A 136 -0.70 -12.88 3.76
C VAL A 136 0.63 -12.12 3.67
N LEU A 137 0.84 -11.12 4.52
CA LEU A 137 2.11 -10.40 4.58
C LEU A 137 3.25 -11.28 5.09
N LYS A 138 3.00 -12.12 6.08
CA LYS A 138 3.99 -13.09 6.57
C LYS A 138 4.31 -14.14 5.52
N GLU A 139 3.29 -14.65 4.83
CA GLU A 139 3.47 -15.60 3.72
C GLU A 139 4.36 -15.00 2.62
N ALA A 140 4.20 -13.73 2.33
CA ALA A 140 5.01 -13.02 1.35
C ALA A 140 6.42 -12.66 1.87
N GLY A 141 6.73 -12.93 3.13
CA GLY A 141 8.02 -12.57 3.72
C GLY A 141 8.15 -11.09 4.05
N VAL A 142 7.02 -10.38 4.19
CA VAL A 142 7.00 -8.93 4.42
C VAL A 142 6.92 -8.61 5.92
N LEU A 143 6.31 -9.48 6.69
CA LEU A 143 6.23 -9.37 8.16
C LEU A 143 6.92 -10.51 8.90
#